data_a7e646bc96cd8955c4e251f7c84b7aa2
#
_entry.id   a7e646bc96cd8955c4e251f7c84b7aa2
#
_cell.length_a   1.000
_cell.length_b   1.000
_cell.length_c   1.000
_cell.angle_alpha   90.00
_cell.angle_beta   90.00
_cell.angle_gamma   90.00
#
_symmetry.space_group_name_H-M   'P 1'
#
loop_
_entity.id
_entity.type
_entity.pdbx_description
1 polymer ?
#
loop_
_entity_poly.entity_id
_entity_poly.type
_entity_poly.pdbx_seq_one_letter_code
_entity_poly.pdbx_strand_id
1 'polypeptide(L)'
;MARFKISFAAGLALAAAALIVPLMVAGPAQAVQREPAYAAARANGAIGEKIDGYLGIVGSADASLRKLVDDLNIRRKASYAEKARAEGVTIEEFAFAQGCILIARTAPGEKYQAPDGSWQTRGSGPARLDPRCPSVG
;
A
#
# COMPACT_ATOMS: atom_id res chain seq x y z
N MET A 1 33.11 69.10 -32.65
CA MET A 1 33.02 67.65 -32.92
C MET A 1 33.19 66.94 -31.59
N ALA A 2 32.09 66.57 -30.96
CA ALA A 2 32.07 65.88 -29.67
C ALA A 2 31.84 64.38 -29.88
N ARG A 3 32.81 63.54 -29.48
CA ARG A 3 32.69 62.07 -29.55
C ARG A 3 32.02 61.57 -28.29
N PHE A 4 30.81 61.05 -28.42
CA PHE A 4 30.06 60.44 -27.36
C PHE A 4 30.53 58.98 -27.23
N LYS A 5 31.11 58.61 -26.06
CA LYS A 5 31.47 57.22 -25.74
C LYS A 5 30.32 56.58 -24.96
N ILE A 6 29.64 55.62 -25.56
CA ILE A 6 28.60 54.80 -24.92
C ILE A 6 29.34 53.63 -24.25
N SER A 7 29.33 53.57 -22.91
CA SER A 7 29.78 52.42 -22.14
C SER A 7 28.62 51.45 -21.95
N PHE A 8 28.71 50.25 -22.54
CA PHE A 8 27.82 49.11 -22.26
C PHE A 8 28.26 48.45 -20.94
N ALA A 9 27.47 48.62 -19.88
CA ALA A 9 27.60 47.82 -18.67
C ALA A 9 26.80 46.53 -18.90
N ALA A 10 27.48 45.39 -19.01
CA ALA A 10 26.88 44.07 -19.08
C ALA A 10 26.45 43.67 -17.64
N GLY A 11 25.14 43.77 -17.38
CA GLY A 11 24.53 43.23 -16.17
C GLY A 11 24.31 41.72 -16.31
N LEU A 12 25.08 40.95 -15.53
CA LEU A 12 24.89 39.50 -15.43
C LEU A 12 23.71 39.23 -14.51
N ALA A 13 22.54 38.93 -15.07
CA ALA A 13 21.37 38.50 -14.31
C ALA A 13 21.53 37.01 -13.99
N LEU A 14 21.86 36.67 -12.75
CA LEU A 14 21.77 35.31 -12.21
C LEU A 14 20.29 34.93 -12.04
N ALA A 15 19.76 34.18 -12.98
CA ALA A 15 18.46 33.54 -12.83
C ALA A 15 18.60 32.35 -11.86
N ALA A 16 18.18 32.54 -10.60
CA ALA A 16 18.04 31.45 -9.65
C ALA A 16 16.81 30.61 -10.07
N ALA A 17 17.05 29.48 -10.74
CA ALA A 17 16.03 28.50 -11.00
C ALA A 17 15.67 27.79 -9.69
N ALA A 18 14.57 28.19 -9.05
CA ALA A 18 13.98 27.48 -7.93
C ALA A 18 13.45 26.13 -8.44
N LEU A 19 14.13 25.04 -8.13
CA LEU A 19 13.67 23.68 -8.34
C LEU A 19 12.50 23.43 -7.37
N ILE A 20 11.29 23.57 -7.85
CA ILE A 20 10.07 23.11 -7.13
C ILE A 20 10.09 21.58 -7.18
N VAL A 21 10.58 20.95 -6.13
CA VAL A 21 10.45 19.50 -5.94
C VAL A 21 9.00 19.25 -5.53
N PRO A 22 8.19 18.52 -6.33
CA PRO A 22 6.84 18.19 -5.91
C PRO A 22 6.92 17.29 -4.68
N LEU A 23 6.39 17.76 -3.56
CA LEU A 23 6.19 16.94 -2.36
C LEU A 23 5.13 15.89 -2.71
N MET A 24 5.58 14.68 -3.02
CA MET A 24 4.69 13.53 -3.19
C MET A 24 4.10 13.21 -1.82
N VAL A 25 2.89 13.70 -1.55
CA VAL A 25 2.12 13.31 -0.36
C VAL A 25 1.70 11.86 -0.56
N ALA A 26 2.33 10.96 0.19
CA ALA A 26 1.94 9.56 0.18
C ALA A 26 0.49 9.43 0.69
N GLY A 27 -0.38 8.84 -0.13
CA GLY A 27 -1.78 8.62 0.23
C GLY A 27 -1.94 7.70 1.46
N PRO A 28 -3.14 7.69 2.09
CA PRO A 28 -3.39 6.98 3.35
C PRO A 28 -3.06 5.48 3.30
N ALA A 29 -3.23 4.81 2.16
CA ALA A 29 -2.88 3.39 2.01
C ALA A 29 -1.37 3.13 2.12
N GLN A 30 -0.53 4.06 1.65
CA GLN A 30 0.93 3.94 1.76
C GLN A 30 1.44 4.29 3.16
N ALA A 31 0.72 5.14 3.90
CA ALA A 31 1.03 5.43 5.29
C ALA A 31 0.82 4.21 6.19
N VAL A 32 -0.24 3.42 5.95
CA VAL A 32 -0.54 2.18 6.65
C VAL A 32 0.55 1.12 6.44
N GLN A 33 1.06 0.98 5.23
CA GLN A 33 2.13 0.01 4.93
C GLN A 33 3.48 0.37 5.56
N ARG A 34 3.66 1.62 5.99
CA ARG A 34 4.90 2.08 6.64
C ARG A 34 4.83 2.05 8.17
N GLU A 35 3.70 1.67 8.74
CA GLU A 35 3.59 1.57 10.19
C GLU A 35 4.51 0.46 10.70
N PRO A 36 5.51 0.76 11.58
CA PRO A 36 6.50 -0.23 12.00
C PRO A 36 5.90 -1.46 12.68
N ALA A 37 4.83 -1.29 13.45
CA ALA A 37 4.14 -2.38 14.12
C ALA A 37 3.48 -3.34 13.10
N TYR A 38 2.90 -2.82 12.02
CA TYR A 38 2.34 -3.62 10.95
C TYR A 38 3.43 -4.41 10.21
N ALA A 39 4.53 -3.74 9.85
CA ALA A 39 5.65 -4.39 9.17
C ALA A 39 6.26 -5.52 10.03
N ALA A 40 6.44 -5.29 11.33
CA ALA A 40 6.94 -6.29 12.26
C ALA A 40 5.97 -7.48 12.39
N ALA A 41 4.67 -7.23 12.54
CA ALA A 41 3.65 -8.27 12.65
C ALA A 41 3.54 -9.15 11.39
N ARG A 42 3.76 -8.58 10.20
CA ARG A 42 3.87 -9.35 8.96
C ARG A 42 5.12 -10.20 8.91
N ALA A 43 6.28 -9.60 9.21
CA ALA A 43 7.57 -10.27 9.14
C ALA A 43 7.70 -11.45 10.11
N ASN A 44 7.12 -11.33 11.31
CA ASN A 44 7.12 -12.40 12.31
C ASN A 44 5.98 -13.41 12.16
N GLY A 45 5.09 -13.21 11.17
CA GLY A 45 3.99 -14.12 10.88
C GLY A 45 2.82 -14.07 11.88
N ALA A 46 2.73 -13.03 12.72
CA ALA A 46 1.63 -12.87 13.67
C ALA A 46 0.31 -12.47 12.98
N ILE A 47 0.39 -11.89 11.79
CA ILE A 47 -0.75 -11.57 10.94
C ILE A 47 -0.53 -12.06 9.53
N GLY A 48 -1.62 -12.22 8.77
CA GLY A 48 -1.58 -12.63 7.37
C GLY A 48 -2.73 -12.05 6.56
N GLU A 49 -2.59 -12.09 5.24
CA GLU A 49 -3.64 -11.66 4.32
C GLU A 49 -4.69 -12.76 4.15
N LYS A 50 -5.97 -12.40 4.24
CA LYS A 50 -7.10 -13.29 4.01
C LYS A 50 -7.73 -13.07 2.66
N ILE A 51 -8.38 -14.10 2.15
CA ILE A 51 -9.04 -14.05 0.85
C ILE A 51 -10.21 -13.05 0.79
N ASP A 52 -10.78 -12.69 1.93
CA ASP A 52 -11.83 -11.68 2.03
C ASP A 52 -11.30 -10.22 1.95
N GLY A 53 -9.99 -10.04 1.74
CA GLY A 53 -9.35 -8.74 1.61
C GLY A 53 -8.91 -8.09 2.93
N TYR A 54 -9.13 -8.75 4.04
CA TYR A 54 -8.78 -8.24 5.36
C TYR A 54 -7.59 -8.98 5.96
N LEU A 55 -6.99 -8.37 6.98
CA LEU A 55 -5.97 -9.01 7.79
C LEU A 55 -6.60 -9.99 8.78
N GLY A 56 -5.93 -11.11 9.00
CA GLY A 56 -6.24 -12.03 10.07
C GLY A 56 -5.06 -12.19 11.03
N ILE A 57 -5.37 -12.56 12.26
CA ILE A 57 -4.40 -12.93 13.29
C ILE A 57 -4.06 -14.42 13.12
N VAL A 58 -2.78 -14.74 13.14
CA VAL A 58 -2.29 -16.12 13.06
C VAL A 58 -1.94 -16.59 14.49
N GLY A 59 -2.74 -17.51 15.01
CA GLY A 59 -2.57 -18.00 16.38
C GLY A 59 -3.13 -17.05 17.45
N SER A 60 -2.37 -16.79 18.50
CA SER A 60 -2.77 -15.91 19.60
C SER A 60 -2.30 -14.48 19.39
N ALA A 61 -3.02 -13.53 19.97
CA ALA A 61 -2.68 -12.11 19.93
C ALA A 61 -2.89 -11.47 21.28
N ASP A 62 -2.04 -10.53 21.64
CA ASP A 62 -2.27 -9.59 22.73
C ASP A 62 -3.26 -8.48 22.32
N ALA A 63 -3.61 -7.61 23.27
CA ALA A 63 -4.55 -6.52 23.02
C ALA A 63 -4.03 -5.51 22.00
N SER A 64 -2.72 -5.27 21.95
CA SER A 64 -2.11 -4.31 21.03
C SER A 64 -2.15 -4.80 19.58
N LEU A 65 -1.86 -6.09 19.37
CA LEU A 65 -1.94 -6.69 18.03
C LEU A 65 -3.40 -6.75 17.53
N ARG A 66 -4.35 -7.10 18.41
CA ARG A 66 -5.79 -7.06 18.05
C ARG A 66 -6.21 -5.67 17.62
N LYS A 67 -5.86 -4.65 18.42
CA LYS A 67 -6.19 -3.26 18.09
C LYS A 67 -5.56 -2.84 16.76
N LEU A 68 -4.32 -3.19 16.50
CA LEU A 68 -3.64 -2.90 15.24
C LEU A 68 -4.41 -3.49 14.05
N VAL A 69 -4.78 -4.78 14.14
CA VAL A 69 -5.51 -5.47 13.06
C VAL A 69 -6.89 -4.85 12.85
N ASP A 70 -7.61 -4.56 13.93
CA ASP A 70 -8.94 -3.95 13.88
C ASP A 70 -8.87 -2.56 13.22
N ASP A 71 -7.96 -1.70 13.65
CA ASP A 71 -7.76 -0.36 13.10
C ASP A 71 -7.44 -0.41 11.58
N LEU A 72 -6.59 -1.35 11.18
CA LEU A 72 -6.23 -1.55 9.77
C LEU A 72 -7.42 -2.05 8.94
N ASN A 73 -8.16 -3.01 9.46
CA ASN A 73 -9.35 -3.54 8.78
C ASN A 73 -10.47 -2.52 8.65
N ILE A 74 -10.67 -1.65 9.65
CA ILE A 74 -11.60 -0.52 9.56
C ILE A 74 -11.20 0.42 8.41
N ARG A 75 -9.93 0.78 8.29
CA ARG A 75 -9.42 1.62 7.19
C ARG A 75 -9.57 0.94 5.82
N ARG A 76 -9.27 -0.36 5.73
CA ARG A 76 -9.48 -1.15 4.51
C ARG A 76 -10.95 -1.14 4.11
N LYS A 77 -11.86 -1.42 5.04
CA LYS A 77 -13.30 -1.43 4.79
C LYS A 77 -13.80 -0.09 4.25
N ALA A 78 -13.38 1.03 4.84
CA ALA A 78 -13.73 2.36 4.36
C ALA A 78 -13.24 2.61 2.92
N SER A 79 -11.97 2.27 2.63
CA SER A 79 -11.41 2.38 1.29
C SER A 79 -12.10 1.48 0.27
N TYR A 80 -12.44 0.24 0.67
CA TYR A 80 -13.14 -0.70 -0.21
C TYR A 80 -14.56 -0.23 -0.52
N ALA A 81 -15.28 0.32 0.46
CA ALA A 81 -16.62 0.88 0.25
C ALA A 81 -16.62 2.04 -0.76
N GLU A 82 -15.64 2.92 -0.67
CA GLU A 82 -15.47 4.03 -1.60
C GLU A 82 -15.21 3.54 -3.03
N LYS A 83 -14.25 2.63 -3.18
CA LYS A 83 -13.83 2.10 -4.48
C LYS A 83 -14.88 1.20 -5.12
N ALA A 84 -15.52 0.34 -4.35
CA ALA A 84 -16.62 -0.52 -4.81
C ALA A 84 -17.77 0.32 -5.38
N ARG A 85 -18.12 1.44 -4.70
CA ARG A 85 -19.14 2.37 -5.21
C ARG A 85 -18.71 3.01 -6.53
N ALA A 86 -17.45 3.41 -6.65
CA ALA A 86 -16.93 4.02 -7.88
C ALA A 86 -16.92 3.03 -9.06
N GLU A 87 -16.69 1.74 -8.80
CA GLU A 87 -16.67 0.67 -9.79
C GLU A 87 -18.05 0.01 -10.03
N GLY A 88 -19.06 0.34 -9.24
CA GLY A 88 -20.42 -0.21 -9.37
C GLY A 88 -20.54 -1.68 -8.96
N VAL A 89 -19.67 -2.14 -8.03
CA VAL A 89 -19.67 -3.50 -7.49
C VAL A 89 -19.97 -3.49 -5.99
N THR A 90 -20.19 -4.66 -5.39
CA THR A 90 -20.38 -4.78 -3.94
C THR A 90 -19.05 -4.63 -3.20
N ILE A 91 -19.10 -4.27 -1.92
CA ILE A 91 -17.88 -4.18 -1.08
C ILE A 91 -17.20 -5.53 -0.98
N GLU A 92 -17.98 -6.61 -0.90
CA GLU A 92 -17.50 -7.98 -0.80
C GLU A 92 -16.77 -8.43 -2.07
N GLU A 93 -17.30 -8.11 -3.24
CA GLU A 93 -16.63 -8.40 -4.54
C GLU A 93 -15.33 -7.64 -4.66
N PHE A 94 -15.34 -6.34 -4.31
CA PHE A 94 -14.13 -5.53 -4.32
C PHE A 94 -13.09 -6.04 -3.32
N ALA A 95 -13.51 -6.34 -2.08
CA ALA A 95 -12.65 -6.84 -1.03
C ALA A 95 -12.03 -8.20 -1.40
N PHE A 96 -12.82 -9.12 -1.98
CA PHE A 96 -12.31 -10.39 -2.48
C PHE A 96 -11.23 -10.20 -3.56
N ALA A 97 -11.47 -9.34 -4.55
CA ALA A 97 -10.47 -9.04 -5.57
C ALA A 97 -9.18 -8.45 -4.96
N GLN A 98 -9.30 -7.57 -3.97
CA GLN A 98 -8.15 -7.06 -3.23
C GLN A 98 -7.44 -8.15 -2.42
N GLY A 99 -8.17 -9.08 -1.81
CA GLY A 99 -7.61 -10.23 -1.11
C GLY A 99 -6.73 -11.09 -2.03
N CYS A 100 -7.18 -11.36 -3.25
CA CYS A 100 -6.41 -12.06 -4.27
C CYS A 100 -5.09 -11.35 -4.58
N ILE A 101 -5.14 -10.03 -4.79
CA ILE A 101 -3.97 -9.19 -5.08
C ILE A 101 -2.99 -9.17 -3.89
N LEU A 102 -3.51 -8.96 -2.68
CA LEU A 102 -2.70 -8.87 -1.47
C LEU A 102 -2.00 -10.19 -1.16
N ILE A 103 -2.70 -11.32 -1.32
CA ILE A 103 -2.11 -12.66 -1.16
C ILE A 103 -1.03 -12.89 -2.22
N ALA A 104 -1.28 -12.57 -3.49
CA ALA A 104 -0.29 -12.70 -4.55
C ALA A 104 0.99 -11.90 -4.28
N ARG A 105 0.88 -10.75 -3.63
CA ARG A 105 1.97 -9.84 -3.29
C ARG A 105 2.68 -10.12 -1.97
N THR A 106 2.27 -11.14 -1.21
CA THR A 106 2.98 -11.51 0.02
C THR A 106 4.44 -11.84 -0.29
N ALA A 107 5.35 -11.39 0.57
CA ALA A 107 6.77 -11.69 0.47
C ALA A 107 7.08 -13.08 1.08
N PRO A 108 8.18 -13.73 0.67
CA PRO A 108 8.64 -14.96 1.33
C PRO A 108 8.72 -14.79 2.86
N GLY A 109 8.18 -15.76 3.59
CA GLY A 109 8.09 -15.74 5.06
C GLY A 109 6.80 -15.13 5.63
N GLU A 110 6.06 -14.33 4.87
CA GLU A 110 4.78 -13.77 5.31
C GLU A 110 3.67 -14.83 5.30
N LYS A 111 2.63 -14.60 6.10
CA LYS A 111 1.47 -15.48 6.20
C LYS A 111 0.34 -15.03 5.28
N TYR A 112 -0.35 -16.00 4.72
CA TYR A 112 -1.59 -15.79 3.97
C TYR A 112 -2.54 -16.97 4.16
N GLN A 113 -3.83 -16.77 3.94
CA GLN A 113 -4.84 -17.80 4.00
C GLN A 113 -5.01 -18.45 2.62
N ALA A 114 -4.83 -19.77 2.55
CA ALA A 114 -5.10 -20.53 1.35
C ALA A 114 -6.61 -20.70 1.11
N PRO A 115 -7.05 -21.18 -0.09
CA PRO A 115 -8.47 -21.37 -0.41
C PRO A 115 -9.24 -22.29 0.55
N ASP A 116 -8.56 -23.22 1.20
CA ASP A 116 -9.11 -24.12 2.21
C ASP A 116 -9.24 -23.47 3.60
N GLY A 117 -8.89 -22.21 3.73
CA GLY A 117 -8.91 -21.46 4.99
C GLY A 117 -7.70 -21.67 5.88
N SER A 118 -6.76 -22.55 5.52
CA SER A 118 -5.55 -22.80 6.30
C SER A 118 -4.52 -21.67 6.14
N TRP A 119 -3.77 -21.36 7.22
CA TRP A 119 -2.67 -20.44 7.16
C TRP A 119 -1.44 -21.06 6.51
N GLN A 120 -0.91 -20.40 5.51
CA GLN A 120 0.30 -20.78 4.81
C GLN A 120 1.41 -19.76 5.03
N THR A 121 2.64 -20.23 4.96
CA THR A 121 3.81 -19.35 4.87
C THR A 121 4.20 -19.20 3.41
N ARG A 122 4.36 -17.97 2.95
CA ARG A 122 4.83 -17.70 1.59
C ARG A 122 6.23 -18.28 1.39
N GLY A 123 6.37 -19.16 0.42
CA GLY A 123 7.67 -19.64 -0.06
C GLY A 123 8.24 -18.75 -1.17
N SER A 124 9.24 -19.26 -1.89
CA SER A 124 9.84 -18.60 -3.05
C SER A 124 8.95 -18.63 -4.30
N GLY A 125 8.02 -19.59 -4.37
CA GLY A 125 7.07 -19.71 -5.48
C GLY A 125 5.82 -18.84 -5.31
N PRO A 126 4.85 -18.86 -6.25
CA PRO A 126 3.61 -18.14 -6.17
C PRO A 126 2.73 -18.60 -5.00
N ALA A 127 1.91 -17.70 -4.45
CA ALA A 127 0.91 -18.06 -3.45
C ALA A 127 -0.18 -18.95 -4.07
N ARG A 128 -0.78 -19.82 -3.23
CA ARG A 128 -1.97 -20.58 -3.63
C ARG A 128 -3.19 -19.66 -3.57
N LEU A 129 -3.65 -19.22 -4.73
CA LEU A 129 -4.83 -18.35 -4.84
C LEU A 129 -6.10 -19.20 -5.01
N ASP A 130 -7.24 -18.60 -4.63
CA ASP A 130 -8.57 -19.13 -4.94
C ASP A 130 -8.74 -19.17 -6.47
N PRO A 131 -9.31 -20.24 -7.05
CA PRO A 131 -9.55 -20.32 -8.50
C PRO A 131 -10.45 -19.22 -9.05
N ARG A 132 -11.26 -18.58 -8.20
CA ARG A 132 -12.13 -17.45 -8.56
C ARG A 132 -11.38 -16.12 -8.62
N CYS A 133 -10.10 -16.08 -8.20
CA CYS A 133 -9.32 -14.87 -8.26
C CYS A 133 -9.18 -14.39 -9.71
N PRO A 134 -9.36 -13.09 -9.99
CA PRO A 134 -9.04 -12.53 -11.29
C PRO A 134 -7.54 -12.72 -11.56
N SER A 135 -7.17 -12.77 -12.84
CA SER A 135 -5.75 -12.84 -13.22
C SER A 135 -5.00 -11.66 -12.62
N VAL A 136 -4.13 -11.95 -11.66
CA VAL A 136 -3.24 -10.95 -11.05
C VAL A 136 -1.93 -10.98 -11.83
N GLY A 137 -1.79 -10.03 -12.77
CA GLY A 137 -0.58 -9.82 -13.56
C GLY A 137 0.51 -9.10 -12.78
#